data_3f9d8d36f3254081bbc84784d6905ce3
#
_entry.id   3f9d8d36f3254081bbc84784d6905ce3
#
_cell.length_a   1.000
_cell.length_b   1.000
_cell.length_c   1.000
_cell.angle_alpha   90.00
_cell.angle_beta   90.00
_cell.angle_gamma   90.00
#
_symmetry.space_group_name_H-M   'P 1'
#
loop_
_entity.id
_entity.type
_entity.pdbx_description
1 polymer ?
#
loop_
_entity_poly.entity_id
_entity_poly.type
_entity_poly.pdbx_seq_one_letter_code
_entity_poly.pdbx_strand_id
1 'polypeptide(L)'
;RLTGEEGYFDTRIIYVAESGPKNQRIKKLAIMDQDGAKTKYLTLGNELVLTPRFNPSNQMVTYLSYFRNLPRVYLLDIETGKQEVVGNFPGMTFAPRFSPDGQKIIMSFAKDGNSDIFTMDLETRTVERITEHSSIDTSPSYSPDGKYICFNSDRSGLQQIYVMKSDGSNVKRITFGNGIYGTPVWSPRGDLIAFTKVRKGKFYIGVMRSDGSGERLLTENFYQ
;
A
#
# COMPACT_ATOMS: atom_id res chain seq x y z
N ARG A 1 -5.29 -27.67 17.71
CA ARG A 1 -3.94 -27.07 17.57
C ARG A 1 -2.92 -28.22 17.55
N LEU A 2 -2.59 -28.73 16.35
CA LEU A 2 -1.61 -29.82 16.19
C LEU A 2 -0.17 -29.30 16.11
N THR A 3 0.02 -28.00 15.82
CA THR A 3 1.35 -27.39 15.60
C THR A 3 1.72 -26.35 16.66
N GLY A 4 0.82 -25.98 17.58
CA GLY A 4 1.05 -24.87 18.52
C GLY A 4 0.94 -23.47 17.91
N GLU A 5 0.82 -23.36 16.59
CA GLU A 5 0.60 -22.11 15.87
C GLU A 5 -0.90 -21.75 15.83
N GLU A 6 -1.22 -20.46 15.81
CA GLU A 6 -2.58 -20.01 15.56
C GLU A 6 -3.01 -20.46 14.17
N GLY A 7 -4.22 -21.06 14.08
CA GLY A 7 -4.70 -21.63 12.82
C GLY A 7 -4.91 -20.57 11.75
N TYR A 8 -4.40 -20.79 10.56
CA TYR A 8 -4.61 -19.95 9.37
C TYR A 8 -6.08 -19.83 8.93
N PHE A 9 -6.97 -20.58 9.57
CA PHE A 9 -8.39 -20.69 9.19
C PHE A 9 -9.27 -19.55 9.69
N ASP A 10 -8.80 -18.71 10.62
CA ASP A 10 -9.51 -17.54 11.12
C ASP A 10 -9.01 -16.23 10.47
N THR A 11 -8.48 -16.34 9.25
CA THR A 11 -8.05 -15.16 8.49
C THR A 11 -9.21 -14.55 7.71
N ARG A 12 -9.24 -13.22 7.67
CA ARG A 12 -10.24 -12.45 6.94
C ARG A 12 -9.61 -11.73 5.76
N ILE A 13 -10.40 -11.56 4.72
CA ILE A 13 -10.01 -10.82 3.51
C ILE A 13 -10.77 -9.52 3.48
N ILE A 14 -10.04 -8.39 3.42
CA ILE A 14 -10.64 -7.09 3.13
C ILE A 14 -10.44 -6.75 1.64
N TYR A 15 -11.48 -6.25 1.01
CA TYR A 15 -11.45 -5.93 -0.42
C TYR A 15 -12.40 -4.79 -0.75
N VAL A 16 -12.28 -4.28 -1.97
CA VAL A 16 -13.23 -3.32 -2.54
C VAL A 16 -14.24 -4.10 -3.39
N ALA A 17 -15.48 -4.16 -2.92
CA ALA A 17 -16.58 -4.71 -3.69
C ALA A 17 -17.10 -3.65 -4.67
N GLU A 18 -17.27 -4.06 -5.92
CA GLU A 18 -17.84 -3.22 -6.99
C GLU A 18 -19.20 -3.73 -7.41
N SER A 19 -20.17 -2.81 -7.55
CA SER A 19 -21.53 -3.12 -8.02
C SER A 19 -22.08 -2.00 -8.90
N GLY A 20 -23.23 -2.23 -9.53
CA GLY A 20 -23.87 -1.25 -10.41
C GLY A 20 -23.40 -1.28 -11.86
N PRO A 21 -24.06 -0.53 -12.77
CA PRO A 21 -23.73 -0.47 -14.18
C PRO A 21 -22.36 0.17 -14.42
N LYS A 22 -21.75 -0.10 -15.59
CA LYS A 22 -20.36 0.30 -15.90
C LYS A 22 -20.10 1.80 -15.74
N ASN A 23 -21.08 2.64 -15.99
CA ASN A 23 -21.02 4.10 -15.90
C ASN A 23 -21.40 4.68 -14.52
N GLN A 24 -21.84 3.83 -13.58
CA GLN A 24 -22.24 4.22 -12.23
C GLN A 24 -21.82 3.15 -11.21
N ARG A 25 -20.52 2.84 -11.20
CA ARG A 25 -19.96 1.85 -10.26
C ARG A 25 -19.98 2.38 -8.84
N ILE A 26 -20.55 1.59 -7.96
CA ILE A 26 -20.52 1.81 -6.51
C ILE A 26 -19.43 0.93 -5.94
N LYS A 27 -18.50 1.53 -5.20
CA LYS A 27 -17.41 0.83 -4.51
C LYS A 27 -17.64 0.87 -3.00
N LYS A 28 -17.53 -0.29 -2.36
CA LYS A 28 -17.67 -0.43 -0.91
C LYS A 28 -16.50 -1.22 -0.35
N LEU A 29 -16.03 -0.86 0.82
CA LEU A 29 -15.19 -1.77 1.58
C LEU A 29 -16.03 -2.94 2.04
N ALA A 30 -15.51 -4.13 1.87
CA ALA A 30 -16.13 -5.37 2.33
C ALA A 30 -15.07 -6.25 3.00
N ILE A 31 -15.52 -7.05 3.94
CA ILE A 31 -14.73 -8.07 4.62
C ILE A 31 -15.46 -9.41 4.51
N MET A 32 -14.70 -10.49 4.39
CA MET A 32 -15.22 -11.86 4.36
C MET A 32 -14.21 -12.80 5.02
N ASP A 33 -14.67 -13.98 5.41
CA ASP A 33 -13.81 -15.07 5.82
C ASP A 33 -12.99 -15.59 4.62
N GLN A 34 -11.92 -16.33 4.88
CA GLN A 34 -11.02 -16.84 3.85
C GLN A 34 -11.73 -17.74 2.81
N ASP A 35 -12.78 -18.42 3.21
CA ASP A 35 -13.63 -19.28 2.34
C ASP A 35 -14.70 -18.50 1.55
N GLY A 36 -14.73 -17.17 1.67
CA GLY A 36 -15.72 -16.30 1.04
C GLY A 36 -17.02 -16.15 1.83
N ALA A 37 -17.17 -16.83 2.98
CA ALA A 37 -18.35 -16.71 3.82
C ALA A 37 -18.37 -15.39 4.62
N LYS A 38 -19.52 -15.12 5.27
CA LYS A 38 -19.75 -13.99 6.18
C LYS A 38 -19.37 -12.63 5.61
N THR A 39 -19.61 -12.41 4.33
CA THR A 39 -19.38 -11.10 3.70
C THR A 39 -20.15 -10.00 4.41
N LYS A 40 -19.43 -8.97 4.87
CA LYS A 40 -19.99 -7.77 5.51
C LYS A 40 -19.45 -6.51 4.80
N TYR A 41 -20.34 -5.58 4.47
CA TYR A 41 -19.95 -4.26 3.97
C TYR A 41 -19.60 -3.33 5.14
N LEU A 42 -18.45 -2.67 5.03
CA LEU A 42 -17.91 -1.76 6.06
C LEU A 42 -18.20 -0.29 5.75
N THR A 43 -18.54 0.03 4.47
CA THR A 43 -18.89 1.39 4.04
C THR A 43 -20.20 1.37 3.25
N LEU A 44 -20.89 2.51 3.19
CA LEU A 44 -22.21 2.63 2.56
C LEU A 44 -22.14 2.70 1.02
N GLY A 45 -21.01 3.09 0.43
CA GLY A 45 -20.81 3.19 -1.03
C GLY A 45 -21.21 4.53 -1.64
N ASN A 46 -21.35 5.56 -0.82
CA ASN A 46 -21.57 6.95 -1.24
C ASN A 46 -20.27 7.70 -1.56
N GLU A 47 -19.15 7.03 -1.46
CA GLU A 47 -17.82 7.55 -1.74
C GLU A 47 -16.94 6.51 -2.42
N LEU A 48 -15.96 6.97 -3.20
CA LEU A 48 -14.97 6.07 -3.80
C LEU A 48 -13.96 5.63 -2.74
N VAL A 49 -13.89 4.33 -2.49
CA VAL A 49 -12.94 3.71 -1.58
C VAL A 49 -11.94 2.83 -2.32
N LEU A 50 -10.66 2.88 -1.93
CA LEU A 50 -9.56 2.17 -2.59
C LEU A 50 -8.52 1.65 -1.59
N THR A 51 -7.74 0.69 -2.03
CA THR A 51 -6.50 0.21 -1.39
C THR A 51 -6.59 -0.08 0.12
N PRO A 52 -7.57 -0.90 0.57
CA PRO A 52 -7.63 -1.27 1.97
C PRO A 52 -6.41 -2.10 2.40
N ARG A 53 -5.97 -1.91 3.66
CA ARG A 53 -4.89 -2.68 4.27
C ARG A 53 -5.21 -2.94 5.73
N PHE A 54 -5.01 -4.19 6.16
CA PHE A 54 -5.08 -4.56 7.56
C PHE A 54 -3.87 -4.05 8.34
N ASN A 55 -4.10 -3.68 9.58
CA ASN A 55 -3.05 -3.59 10.59
C ASN A 55 -2.61 -5.02 10.97
N PRO A 56 -1.31 -5.31 11.02
CA PRO A 56 -0.83 -6.66 11.32
C PRO A 56 -1.07 -7.10 12.78
N SER A 57 -1.31 -6.17 13.71
CA SER A 57 -1.38 -6.43 15.14
C SER A 57 -2.77 -6.27 15.76
N ASN A 58 -3.72 -5.63 15.06
CA ASN A 58 -5.07 -5.37 15.58
C ASN A 58 -6.13 -5.33 14.48
N GLN A 59 -7.39 -5.06 14.85
CA GLN A 59 -8.54 -5.04 13.93
C GLN A 59 -8.74 -3.68 13.22
N MET A 60 -7.66 -2.93 13.06
CA MET A 60 -7.69 -1.67 12.31
C MET A 60 -7.43 -1.90 10.82
N VAL A 61 -8.07 -1.10 10.02
CA VAL A 61 -7.88 -1.07 8.57
C VAL A 61 -7.59 0.36 8.13
N THR A 62 -6.58 0.55 7.30
CA THR A 62 -6.40 1.81 6.57
C THR A 62 -6.89 1.68 5.14
N TYR A 63 -7.46 2.74 4.60
CA TYR A 63 -7.92 2.81 3.22
C TYR A 63 -7.92 4.24 2.70
N LEU A 64 -7.95 4.39 1.39
CA LEU A 64 -8.14 5.68 0.72
C LEU A 64 -9.62 5.91 0.44
N SER A 65 -10.14 7.07 0.80
CA SER A 65 -11.47 7.51 0.42
C SER A 65 -11.45 8.89 -0.25
N TYR A 66 -12.33 9.08 -1.24
CA TYR A 66 -12.57 10.33 -1.92
C TYR A 66 -13.81 11.03 -1.36
N PHE A 67 -13.89 11.17 -0.05
CA PHE A 67 -14.97 11.90 0.58
C PHE A 67 -14.88 13.39 0.21
N ARG A 68 -15.98 13.96 -0.31
CA ARG A 68 -16.05 15.34 -0.83
C ARG A 68 -15.00 15.64 -1.91
N ASN A 69 -14.70 14.66 -2.77
CA ASN A 69 -13.71 14.76 -3.87
C ASN A 69 -12.26 15.03 -3.44
N LEU A 70 -11.94 14.85 -2.16
CA LEU A 70 -10.57 14.95 -1.65
C LEU A 70 -10.09 13.56 -1.23
N PRO A 71 -9.04 13.02 -1.89
CA PRO A 71 -8.45 11.76 -1.47
C PRO A 71 -7.75 11.91 -0.12
N ARG A 72 -8.21 11.13 0.86
CA ARG A 72 -7.64 11.08 2.21
C ARG A 72 -7.51 9.65 2.67
N VAL A 73 -6.50 9.42 3.48
CA VAL A 73 -6.32 8.15 4.19
C VAL A 73 -7.21 8.14 5.44
N TYR A 74 -7.94 7.05 5.60
CA TYR A 74 -8.80 6.78 6.74
C TYR A 74 -8.30 5.58 7.53
N LEU A 75 -8.54 5.61 8.83
CA LEU A 75 -8.51 4.46 9.72
C LEU A 75 -9.93 4.03 10.03
N LEU A 76 -10.16 2.73 10.02
CA LEU A 76 -11.42 2.10 10.41
C LEU A 76 -11.12 1.01 11.41
N ASP A 77 -11.72 1.08 12.56
CA ASP A 77 -11.81 -0.02 13.51
C ASP A 77 -12.99 -0.92 13.08
N ILE A 78 -12.70 -2.17 12.75
CA ILE A 78 -13.71 -3.10 12.21
C ILE A 78 -14.72 -3.52 13.27
N GLU A 79 -14.32 -3.59 14.53
CA GLU A 79 -15.16 -4.05 15.64
C GLU A 79 -16.16 -2.98 16.04
N THR A 80 -15.68 -1.76 16.23
CA THR A 80 -16.50 -0.63 16.68
C THR A 80 -17.18 0.13 15.53
N GLY A 81 -16.67 0.00 14.31
CA GLY A 81 -17.07 0.79 13.14
C GLY A 81 -16.60 2.25 13.19
N LYS A 82 -15.77 2.62 14.16
CA LYS A 82 -15.25 3.99 14.27
C LYS A 82 -14.30 4.29 13.11
N GLN A 83 -14.55 5.41 12.45
CA GLN A 83 -13.71 5.92 11.37
C GLN A 83 -13.07 7.25 11.75
N GLU A 84 -11.82 7.45 11.35
CA GLU A 84 -11.12 8.72 11.49
C GLU A 84 -10.19 8.99 10.31
N VAL A 85 -9.97 10.26 10.00
CA VAL A 85 -9.00 10.68 8.99
C VAL A 85 -7.60 10.62 9.57
N VAL A 86 -6.67 10.03 8.83
CA VAL A 86 -5.25 9.99 9.18
C VAL A 86 -4.61 11.33 8.87
N GLY A 87 -4.30 12.10 9.92
CA GLY A 87 -3.63 13.40 9.80
C GLY A 87 -4.46 14.50 9.12
N ASN A 88 -4.00 15.71 9.25
CA ASN A 88 -4.58 16.88 8.57
C ASN A 88 -3.60 17.39 7.50
N PHE A 89 -3.55 16.71 6.38
CA PHE A 89 -2.67 17.07 5.28
C PHE A 89 -3.38 18.01 4.31
N PRO A 90 -2.73 19.13 3.91
CA PRO A 90 -3.33 20.12 2.99
C PRO A 90 -3.40 19.66 1.53
N GLY A 91 -2.77 18.53 1.18
CA GLY A 91 -2.77 17.92 -0.15
C GLY A 91 -3.36 16.50 -0.15
N MET A 92 -3.03 15.76 -1.19
CA MET A 92 -3.49 14.37 -1.36
C MET A 92 -2.60 13.39 -0.61
N THR A 93 -3.21 12.48 0.17
CA THR A 93 -2.52 11.32 0.75
C THR A 93 -2.98 10.04 0.07
N PHE A 94 -2.07 9.11 -0.21
CA PHE A 94 -2.39 7.87 -0.90
C PHE A 94 -1.40 6.74 -0.58
N ALA A 95 -1.72 5.52 -1.06
CA ALA A 95 -0.94 4.31 -0.86
C ALA A 95 -0.56 4.01 0.61
N PRO A 96 -1.51 4.10 1.56
CA PRO A 96 -1.21 3.86 2.95
C PRO A 96 -0.85 2.41 3.22
N ARG A 97 0.10 2.18 4.14
CA ARG A 97 0.44 0.88 4.70
C ARG A 97 0.80 1.02 6.17
N PHE A 98 0.54 -0.04 6.94
CA PHE A 98 1.04 -0.11 8.31
C PHE A 98 2.51 -0.52 8.35
N SER A 99 3.22 -0.08 9.39
CA SER A 99 4.48 -0.69 9.80
C SER A 99 4.26 -2.14 10.29
N PRO A 100 5.29 -2.99 10.29
CA PRO A 100 5.15 -4.39 10.71
C PRO A 100 4.67 -4.57 12.16
N ASP A 101 4.96 -3.62 13.04
CA ASP A 101 4.47 -3.59 14.42
C ASP A 101 3.04 -3.01 14.55
N GLY A 102 2.50 -2.46 13.47
CA GLY A 102 1.18 -1.84 13.43
C GLY A 102 1.06 -0.50 14.13
N GLN A 103 2.17 0.10 14.58
CA GLN A 103 2.16 1.35 15.36
C GLN A 103 2.22 2.59 14.49
N LYS A 104 2.70 2.47 13.24
CA LYS A 104 2.82 3.58 12.29
C LYS A 104 2.09 3.31 10.99
N ILE A 105 1.70 4.39 10.31
CA ILE A 105 1.29 4.35 8.91
C ILE A 105 2.37 5.06 8.08
N ILE A 106 2.76 4.43 6.98
CA ILE A 106 3.55 5.04 5.92
C ILE A 106 2.65 5.32 4.72
N MET A 107 2.82 6.47 4.10
CA MET A 107 1.99 6.90 2.98
C MET A 107 2.75 7.86 2.07
N SER A 108 2.21 8.06 0.87
CA SER A 108 2.65 9.13 -0.02
C SER A 108 1.78 10.36 0.21
N PHE A 109 2.41 11.52 0.25
CA PHE A 109 1.75 12.81 0.33
C PHE A 109 2.15 13.68 -0.85
N ALA A 110 1.16 14.11 -1.64
CA ALA A 110 1.36 14.94 -2.82
C ALA A 110 0.88 16.37 -2.57
N LYS A 111 1.76 17.33 -2.86
CA LYS A 111 1.48 18.75 -2.78
C LYS A 111 2.32 19.51 -3.81
N ASP A 112 1.73 20.54 -4.45
CA ASP A 112 2.42 21.47 -5.37
C ASP A 112 3.22 20.77 -6.50
N GLY A 113 2.68 19.63 -6.99
CA GLY A 113 3.28 18.88 -8.10
C GLY A 113 4.40 17.92 -7.70
N ASN A 114 4.76 17.83 -6.41
CA ASN A 114 5.70 16.85 -5.87
C ASN A 114 5.00 15.84 -4.95
N SER A 115 5.63 14.70 -4.74
CA SER A 115 5.17 13.68 -3.80
C SER A 115 6.34 13.08 -3.05
N ASP A 116 6.21 13.04 -1.73
CA ASP A 116 7.18 12.46 -0.82
C ASP A 116 6.54 11.40 0.07
N ILE A 117 7.39 10.61 0.73
CA ILE A 117 7.00 9.58 1.66
C ILE A 117 6.98 10.16 3.07
N PHE A 118 5.88 9.92 3.78
CA PHE A 118 5.66 10.34 5.15
C PHE A 118 5.28 9.14 6.02
N THR A 119 5.63 9.20 7.28
CA THR A 119 5.10 8.31 8.32
C THR A 119 4.27 9.09 9.32
N MET A 120 3.31 8.43 9.93
CA MET A 120 2.57 8.94 11.07
C MET A 120 2.52 7.88 12.16
N ASP A 121 2.92 8.24 13.35
CA ASP A 121 2.73 7.45 14.54
C ASP A 121 1.25 7.48 14.96
N LEU A 122 0.65 6.31 15.24
CA LEU A 122 -0.78 6.18 15.49
C LEU A 122 -1.18 6.58 16.91
N GLU A 123 -0.26 6.52 17.87
CA GLU A 123 -0.50 6.93 19.25
C GLU A 123 -0.30 8.43 19.40
N THR A 124 0.87 8.93 19.05
CA THR A 124 1.25 10.34 19.26
C THR A 124 0.72 11.27 18.17
N ARG A 125 0.30 10.73 17.01
CA ARG A 125 -0.11 11.47 15.80
C ARG A 125 1.01 12.32 15.20
N THR A 126 2.26 12.09 15.60
CA THR A 126 3.42 12.77 15.05
C THR A 126 3.65 12.33 13.60
N VAL A 127 3.80 13.30 12.72
CA VAL A 127 4.06 13.10 11.29
C VAL A 127 5.52 13.42 11.01
N GLU A 128 6.20 12.51 10.30
CA GLU A 128 7.59 12.65 9.89
C GLU A 128 7.71 12.49 8.38
N ARG A 129 8.43 13.41 7.73
CA ARG A 129 8.80 13.32 6.31
C ARG A 129 10.02 12.44 6.16
N ILE A 130 9.91 11.35 5.40
CA ILE A 130 10.98 10.34 5.24
C ILE A 130 11.81 10.62 3.99
N THR A 131 11.19 11.11 2.91
CA THR A 131 11.93 11.53 1.72
C THR A 131 11.77 13.02 1.47
N GLU A 132 12.85 13.66 1.01
CA GLU A 132 12.89 15.06 0.62
C GLU A 132 13.68 15.18 -0.69
N HIS A 133 12.96 15.10 -1.80
CA HIS A 133 13.56 15.14 -3.14
C HIS A 133 12.60 15.83 -4.11
N SER A 134 13.13 16.42 -5.19
CA SER A 134 12.30 17.03 -6.25
C SER A 134 11.58 16.00 -7.14
N SER A 135 11.87 14.72 -6.96
CA SER A 135 11.23 13.61 -7.68
C SER A 135 9.99 13.12 -6.95
N ILE A 136 9.13 12.46 -7.71
CA ILE A 136 7.88 11.89 -7.23
C ILE A 136 8.17 10.54 -6.55
N ASP A 137 8.18 10.52 -5.22
CA ASP A 137 8.35 9.32 -4.39
C ASP A 137 6.99 8.79 -3.94
N THR A 138 6.68 7.52 -4.28
CA THR A 138 5.35 6.96 -4.05
C THR A 138 5.37 5.48 -3.68
N SER A 139 4.19 4.96 -3.25
CA SER A 139 3.94 3.54 -3.03
C SER A 139 4.93 2.87 -2.06
N PRO A 140 5.16 3.42 -0.87
CA PRO A 140 6.10 2.85 0.09
C PRO A 140 5.60 1.51 0.65
N SER A 141 6.53 0.62 0.98
CA SER A 141 6.26 -0.64 1.70
C SER A 141 7.42 -0.97 2.61
N TYR A 142 7.14 -1.22 3.90
CA TYR A 142 8.14 -1.68 4.84
C TYR A 142 8.61 -3.11 4.54
N SER A 143 9.87 -3.40 4.84
CA SER A 143 10.34 -4.77 5.04
C SER A 143 9.68 -5.37 6.30
N PRO A 144 9.50 -6.71 6.39
CA PRO A 144 8.85 -7.34 7.54
C PRO A 144 9.54 -7.09 8.88
N ASP A 145 10.85 -6.83 8.88
CA ASP A 145 11.63 -6.49 10.06
C ASP A 145 11.61 -4.98 10.40
N GLY A 146 10.92 -4.17 9.60
CA GLY A 146 10.77 -2.72 9.78
C GLY A 146 12.03 -1.90 9.50
N LYS A 147 13.14 -2.52 9.07
CA LYS A 147 14.42 -1.82 8.90
C LYS A 147 14.56 -1.06 7.59
N TYR A 148 13.80 -1.48 6.57
CA TYR A 148 13.88 -0.92 5.22
C TYR A 148 12.51 -0.55 4.69
N ILE A 149 12.51 0.34 3.71
CA ILE A 149 11.35 0.76 2.93
C ILE A 149 11.70 0.61 1.46
N CYS A 150 10.89 -0.10 0.68
CA CYS A 150 10.94 -0.03 -0.78
C CYS A 150 9.87 0.94 -1.28
N PHE A 151 10.16 1.66 -2.36
CA PHE A 151 9.28 2.69 -2.91
C PHE A 151 9.57 2.95 -4.39
N ASN A 152 8.64 3.63 -5.04
CA ASN A 152 8.82 4.14 -6.40
C ASN A 152 9.43 5.53 -6.38
N SER A 153 10.30 5.81 -7.35
CA SER A 153 10.78 7.15 -7.62
C SER A 153 11.12 7.34 -9.10
N ASP A 154 10.90 8.53 -9.62
CA ASP A 154 11.32 8.92 -10.97
C ASP A 154 12.65 9.71 -10.99
N ARG A 155 13.39 9.73 -9.87
CA ARG A 155 14.69 10.44 -9.73
C ARG A 155 15.77 10.03 -10.73
N SER A 156 15.58 8.96 -11.47
CA SER A 156 16.45 8.51 -12.56
C SER A 156 15.81 8.64 -13.95
N GLY A 157 14.78 9.48 -14.07
CA GLY A 157 14.04 9.78 -15.30
C GLY A 157 12.73 9.02 -15.41
N LEU A 158 12.75 7.68 -15.50
CA LEU A 158 11.56 6.84 -15.45
C LEU A 158 11.35 6.28 -14.05
N GLN A 159 10.11 5.98 -13.70
CA GLN A 159 9.79 5.35 -12.42
C GLN A 159 10.53 4.01 -12.25
N GLN A 160 11.26 3.92 -11.16
CA GLN A 160 12.06 2.77 -10.75
C GLN A 160 11.80 2.45 -9.28
N ILE A 161 12.22 1.28 -8.85
CA ILE A 161 12.12 0.89 -7.44
C ILE A 161 13.43 1.19 -6.72
N TYR A 162 13.28 1.80 -5.57
CA TYR A 162 14.35 2.14 -4.64
C TYR A 162 14.13 1.44 -3.31
N VAL A 163 15.20 1.23 -2.58
CA VAL A 163 15.20 0.79 -1.18
C VAL A 163 16.00 1.78 -0.36
N MET A 164 15.52 2.09 0.82
CA MET A 164 16.19 2.94 1.81
C MET A 164 16.06 2.32 3.21
N LYS A 165 16.80 2.80 4.18
CA LYS A 165 16.52 2.50 5.59
C LYS A 165 15.21 3.16 6.02
N SER A 166 14.61 2.65 7.09
CA SER A 166 13.33 3.19 7.61
C SER A 166 13.42 4.63 8.11
N ASP A 167 14.63 5.12 8.39
CA ASP A 167 14.93 6.51 8.72
C ASP A 167 15.10 7.43 7.50
N GLY A 168 14.90 6.93 6.27
CA GLY A 168 15.08 7.66 5.01
C GLY A 168 16.52 7.67 4.48
N SER A 169 17.50 7.16 5.22
CA SER A 169 18.90 7.13 4.80
C SER A 169 19.20 5.99 3.81
N ASN A 170 20.38 6.08 3.15
CA ASN A 170 20.90 5.04 2.25
C ASN A 170 19.97 4.66 1.09
N VAL A 171 19.38 5.63 0.43
CA VAL A 171 18.53 5.44 -0.74
C VAL A 171 19.32 4.81 -1.88
N LYS A 172 18.88 3.64 -2.35
CA LYS A 172 19.52 2.89 -3.45
C LYS A 172 18.49 2.46 -4.47
N ARG A 173 18.79 2.67 -5.75
CA ARG A 173 18.02 2.10 -6.85
C ARG A 173 18.31 0.60 -6.97
N ILE A 174 17.26 -0.21 -7.14
CA ILE A 174 17.36 -1.67 -7.27
C ILE A 174 16.82 -2.21 -8.59
N THR A 175 16.21 -1.38 -9.44
CA THR A 175 15.75 -1.76 -10.78
C THR A 175 16.49 -1.00 -11.87
N PHE A 176 16.99 -1.71 -12.88
CA PHE A 176 17.81 -1.15 -13.99
C PHE A 176 17.31 -1.59 -15.36
N GLY A 177 16.27 -2.42 -15.42
CA GLY A 177 15.72 -2.94 -16.67
C GLY A 177 14.91 -1.89 -17.44
N ASN A 178 14.66 -2.20 -18.72
CA ASN A 178 13.81 -1.37 -19.57
C ASN A 178 12.35 -1.43 -19.11
N GLY A 179 11.69 -0.28 -18.96
CA GLY A 179 10.29 -0.13 -18.58
C GLY A 179 10.10 0.72 -17.34
N ILE A 180 8.85 0.88 -16.98
CA ILE A 180 8.39 1.58 -15.78
C ILE A 180 8.10 0.53 -14.72
N TYR A 181 8.73 0.64 -13.58
CA TYR A 181 8.49 -0.21 -12.43
C TYR A 181 7.61 0.51 -11.42
N GLY A 182 6.70 -0.22 -10.77
CA GLY A 182 5.75 0.39 -9.88
C GLY A 182 5.25 -0.49 -8.74
N THR A 183 4.58 0.14 -7.78
CA THR A 183 3.86 -0.50 -6.66
C THR A 183 4.64 -1.63 -5.96
N PRO A 184 5.87 -1.38 -5.48
CA PRO A 184 6.64 -2.43 -4.83
C PRO A 184 5.98 -2.87 -3.53
N VAL A 185 6.01 -4.16 -3.26
CA VAL A 185 5.50 -4.77 -2.02
C VAL A 185 6.49 -5.80 -1.53
N TRP A 186 6.95 -5.66 -0.30
CA TRP A 186 7.82 -6.63 0.32
C TRP A 186 7.08 -7.92 0.65
N SER A 187 7.70 -9.07 0.42
CA SER A 187 7.16 -10.37 0.82
C SER A 187 7.14 -10.49 2.35
N PRO A 188 6.21 -11.24 2.94
CA PRO A 188 6.17 -11.45 4.40
C PRO A 188 7.44 -12.10 4.97
N ARG A 189 8.19 -12.84 4.16
CA ARG A 189 9.48 -13.44 4.56
C ARG A 189 10.67 -12.52 4.41
N GLY A 190 10.51 -11.37 3.75
CA GLY A 190 11.58 -10.39 3.54
C GLY A 190 12.58 -10.74 2.44
N ASP A 191 12.43 -11.86 1.78
CA ASP A 191 13.35 -12.37 0.74
C ASP A 191 13.10 -11.76 -0.64
N LEU A 192 11.87 -11.35 -0.92
CA LEU A 192 11.45 -10.85 -2.23
C LEU A 192 10.70 -9.52 -2.13
N ILE A 193 10.75 -8.78 -3.24
CA ILE A 193 9.88 -7.62 -3.51
C ILE A 193 9.06 -7.95 -4.75
N ALA A 194 7.74 -7.96 -4.63
CA ALA A 194 6.82 -8.02 -5.75
C ALA A 194 6.64 -6.61 -6.34
N PHE A 195 6.44 -6.51 -7.65
CA PHE A 195 6.31 -5.23 -8.34
C PHE A 195 5.44 -5.35 -9.59
N THR A 196 4.95 -4.21 -10.06
CA THR A 196 4.38 -4.07 -11.40
C THR A 196 5.41 -3.52 -12.36
N LYS A 197 5.35 -3.93 -13.62
CA LYS A 197 6.23 -3.44 -14.69
C LYS A 197 5.43 -3.16 -15.97
N VAL A 198 5.61 -1.96 -16.51
CA VAL A 198 5.06 -1.63 -17.83
C VAL A 198 6.20 -1.57 -18.82
N ARG A 199 6.11 -2.40 -19.87
CA ARG A 199 7.10 -2.46 -20.93
C ARG A 199 6.41 -2.64 -22.29
N LYS A 200 6.71 -1.76 -23.25
CA LYS A 200 6.11 -1.78 -24.59
C LYS A 200 4.56 -1.82 -24.56
N GLY A 201 3.95 -1.03 -23.66
CA GLY A 201 2.49 -0.97 -23.51
C GLY A 201 1.85 -2.18 -22.83
N LYS A 202 2.65 -3.18 -22.40
CA LYS A 202 2.16 -4.37 -21.70
C LYS A 202 2.45 -4.27 -20.21
N PHE A 203 1.51 -4.78 -19.41
CA PHE A 203 1.57 -4.79 -17.96
C PHE A 203 2.00 -6.17 -17.45
N TYR A 204 2.96 -6.19 -16.53
CA TYR A 204 3.48 -7.42 -15.92
C TYR A 204 3.49 -7.30 -14.41
N ILE A 205 3.36 -8.44 -13.73
CA ILE A 205 3.68 -8.61 -12.33
C ILE A 205 5.00 -9.39 -12.28
N GLY A 206 5.92 -8.93 -11.46
CA GLY A 206 7.22 -9.56 -11.26
C GLY A 206 7.62 -9.63 -9.80
N VAL A 207 8.68 -10.37 -9.55
CA VAL A 207 9.37 -10.44 -8.25
C VAL A 207 10.87 -10.34 -8.46
N MET A 208 11.57 -9.84 -7.44
CA MET A 208 13.03 -9.78 -7.37
C MET A 208 13.49 -9.88 -5.93
N ARG A 209 14.76 -10.15 -5.68
CA ARG A 209 15.33 -10.02 -4.33
C ARG A 209 15.42 -8.55 -3.90
N SER A 210 15.59 -8.33 -2.62
CA SER A 210 15.68 -6.98 -2.04
C SER A 210 16.90 -6.16 -2.52
N ASP A 211 17.91 -6.83 -3.08
CA ASP A 211 19.07 -6.20 -3.71
C ASP A 211 18.87 -5.90 -5.22
N GLY A 212 17.70 -6.25 -5.77
CA GLY A 212 17.34 -6.11 -7.18
C GLY A 212 17.76 -7.30 -8.05
N SER A 213 18.47 -8.29 -7.53
CA SER A 213 18.87 -9.47 -8.28
C SER A 213 17.71 -10.45 -8.48
N GLY A 214 17.84 -11.34 -9.48
CA GLY A 214 16.88 -12.42 -9.68
C GLY A 214 15.50 -11.91 -10.14
N GLU A 215 15.44 -10.77 -10.85
CA GLU A 215 14.19 -10.30 -11.45
C GLU A 215 13.57 -11.38 -12.34
N ARG A 216 12.31 -11.68 -12.10
CA ARG A 216 11.51 -12.56 -12.95
C ARG A 216 10.08 -12.05 -13.06
N LEU A 217 9.51 -12.13 -14.24
CA LEU A 217 8.11 -11.82 -14.47
C LEU A 217 7.27 -13.08 -14.18
N LEU A 218 6.17 -12.89 -13.48
CA LEU A 218 5.25 -13.96 -13.09
C LEU A 218 4.08 -14.09 -14.05
N THR A 219 3.78 -13.02 -14.81
CA THR A 219 2.65 -12.98 -15.73
C THR A 219 3.15 -12.75 -17.16
N GLU A 220 2.58 -13.51 -18.10
CA GLU A 220 2.73 -13.30 -19.53
C GLU A 220 1.47 -12.60 -20.03
N ASN A 221 1.54 -11.28 -20.29
CA ASN A 221 0.48 -10.48 -20.90
C ASN A 221 -0.84 -10.40 -20.12
N PHE A 222 -0.96 -9.45 -19.18
CA PHE A 222 -2.28 -8.95 -18.80
C PHE A 222 -2.71 -7.89 -19.85
N TYR A 223 -3.80 -8.16 -20.54
CA TYR A 223 -4.53 -7.15 -21.29
C TYR A 223 -5.45 -6.41 -20.32
N GLN A 224 -5.44 -5.08 -20.38
CA GLN A 224 -6.50 -4.28 -19.77
C GLN A 224 -7.80 -4.41 -20.55
#